data_998b87edef1824be1917e24cf1c5dcf1
#
_entry.id   998b87edef1824be1917e24cf1c5dcf1
#
_cell.length_a   1.000
_cell.length_b   1.000
_cell.length_c   1.000
_cell.angle_alpha   90.00
_cell.angle_beta   90.00
_cell.angle_gamma   90.00
#
_symmetry.space_group_name_H-M   'P 1'
#
loop_
_entity.id
_entity.type
_entity.pdbx_description
1 polymer ?
#
loop_
_entity_poly.entity_id
_entity_poly.type
_entity_poly.pdbx_seq_one_letter_code
_entity_poly.pdbx_strand_id
1 'polypeptide(L)'
;MAGTGVGTFNDRQRDAVRGGSPFDGGDSIRRNQGFANGLYLRPNELSGAGAQEKAQLLHAADLIRVGIAGGLRDFQFVTADGSTRKGSEIDYNGPPAGYTLDPQETINYVSKHDNQTLWDNNQYKFASSLSVADRVRLHLVALSVPLFSQGVPFIHLGSDILRSKSMQRDSYDSGDWFNAVDFSYQDNNWNKGLPRADKDGDNWPLIRRIIVDPQAEPGAADIVTAKRRFLELLKIRSDSALFQLDSAREVQRRLRFHNTGPEQKPGVIAFSLADGPRDGRDLDRRYSSLMVVINASDKRVRLPGADGYALHPLLKNSVDPIIRQAEVAGGKFEIPAFTTVVFSQPQTRR
;
A
#
# COMPACT_ATOMS: atom_id res chain seq x y z
N MET A 1 11.22 21.12 -7.64
CA MET A 1 11.66 20.91 -6.23
C MET A 1 12.76 19.86 -6.09
N ALA A 2 13.05 19.09 -7.14
CA ALA A 2 14.12 18.10 -7.11
C ALA A 2 15.48 18.76 -6.77
N GLY A 3 16.24 18.18 -5.85
CA GLY A 3 17.54 18.68 -5.40
C GLY A 3 17.47 19.80 -4.36
N THR A 4 16.29 20.16 -3.88
CA THR A 4 16.15 21.21 -2.85
C THR A 4 16.10 20.67 -1.42
N GLY A 5 15.97 19.34 -1.25
CA GLY A 5 15.72 18.70 0.04
C GLY A 5 14.30 18.92 0.59
N VAL A 6 13.41 19.56 -0.17
CA VAL A 6 12.01 19.79 0.24
C VAL A 6 11.15 18.63 -0.22
N GLY A 7 10.54 17.93 0.74
CA GLY A 7 9.63 16.82 0.46
C GLY A 7 8.29 17.30 -0.11
N THR A 8 7.79 16.58 -1.12
CA THR A 8 6.46 16.79 -1.70
C THR A 8 5.60 15.53 -1.62
N PHE A 9 4.29 15.70 -1.52
CA PHE A 9 3.36 14.58 -1.47
C PHE A 9 3.37 13.76 -2.76
N ASN A 10 3.49 12.44 -2.60
CA ASN A 10 3.55 11.48 -3.71
C ASN A 10 2.14 11.03 -4.15
N ASP A 11 1.45 11.88 -4.90
CA ASP A 11 0.13 11.56 -5.43
C ASP A 11 0.14 10.33 -6.34
N ARG A 12 1.26 10.08 -7.03
CA ARG A 12 1.44 8.95 -7.94
C ARG A 12 1.27 7.61 -7.24
N GLN A 13 1.92 7.47 -6.07
CA GLN A 13 1.79 6.26 -5.26
C GLN A 13 0.40 6.16 -4.63
N ARG A 14 -0.15 7.28 -4.11
CA ARG A 14 -1.50 7.32 -3.57
C ARG A 14 -2.52 6.80 -4.58
N ASP A 15 -2.54 7.37 -5.78
CA ASP A 15 -3.54 7.05 -6.80
C ASP A 15 -3.38 5.62 -7.31
N ALA A 16 -2.16 5.14 -7.49
CA ALA A 16 -1.89 3.76 -7.88
C ALA A 16 -2.39 2.74 -6.84
N VAL A 17 -2.24 3.05 -5.54
CA VAL A 17 -2.66 2.15 -4.45
C VAL A 17 -4.17 2.18 -4.26
N ARG A 18 -4.76 3.38 -4.11
CA ARG A 18 -6.17 3.55 -3.74
C ARG A 18 -7.13 3.65 -4.93
N GLY A 19 -6.60 3.86 -6.12
CA GLY A 19 -7.35 4.01 -7.36
C GLY A 19 -8.04 5.36 -7.52
N GLY A 20 -8.19 5.75 -8.78
CA GLY A 20 -8.87 6.96 -9.18
C GLY A 20 -8.18 8.25 -8.77
N SER A 21 -8.94 9.31 -8.84
CA SER A 21 -8.54 10.66 -8.48
C SER A 21 -9.30 11.13 -7.24
N PRO A 22 -8.75 12.04 -6.43
CA PRO A 22 -9.49 12.67 -5.33
C PRO A 22 -10.70 13.50 -5.81
N PHE A 23 -10.78 13.78 -7.11
CA PHE A 23 -11.87 14.56 -7.74
C PHE A 23 -12.94 13.68 -8.40
N ASP A 24 -12.81 12.35 -8.34
CA ASP A 24 -13.82 11.43 -8.86
C ASP A 24 -15.19 11.67 -8.21
N GLY A 25 -16.26 11.54 -9.00
CA GLY A 25 -17.66 11.68 -8.57
C GLY A 25 -18.55 10.62 -9.22
N GLY A 26 -19.71 10.35 -8.64
CA GLY A 26 -20.66 9.36 -9.14
C GLY A 26 -20.05 7.99 -9.35
N ASP A 27 -20.36 7.37 -10.46
CA ASP A 27 -19.88 6.01 -10.80
C ASP A 27 -18.35 5.90 -10.90
N SER A 28 -17.65 7.00 -11.22
CA SER A 28 -16.19 6.94 -11.35
C SER A 28 -15.49 6.66 -10.02
N ILE A 29 -16.04 7.14 -8.89
CA ILE A 29 -15.50 6.79 -7.57
C ILE A 29 -15.47 5.26 -7.38
N ARG A 30 -16.53 4.56 -7.78
CA ARG A 30 -16.65 3.12 -7.62
C ARG A 30 -15.89 2.34 -8.70
N ARG A 31 -15.95 2.80 -9.95
CA ARG A 31 -15.31 2.14 -11.10
C ARG A 31 -13.79 2.14 -11.01
N ASN A 32 -13.19 3.24 -10.56
CA ASN A 32 -11.75 3.46 -10.59
C ASN A 32 -11.06 2.79 -9.41
N GLN A 33 -11.00 1.46 -9.43
CA GLN A 33 -10.24 0.67 -8.45
C GLN A 33 -8.73 0.87 -8.62
N GLY A 34 -7.97 0.63 -7.55
CA GLY A 34 -6.52 0.65 -7.53
C GLY A 34 -5.92 -0.70 -7.14
N PHE A 35 -4.60 -0.73 -6.98
CA PHE A 35 -3.84 -1.93 -6.64
C PHE A 35 -4.37 -2.64 -5.38
N ALA A 36 -4.73 -1.89 -4.33
CA ALA A 36 -5.10 -2.45 -3.03
C ALA A 36 -6.61 -2.63 -2.84
N ASN A 37 -7.45 -2.38 -3.86
CA ASN A 37 -8.90 -2.51 -3.69
C ASN A 37 -9.63 -3.16 -4.86
N GLY A 38 -8.90 -3.95 -5.66
CA GLY A 38 -9.52 -4.94 -6.52
C GLY A 38 -9.38 -4.73 -8.01
N LEU A 39 -8.69 -3.69 -8.48
CA LEU A 39 -8.44 -3.45 -9.91
C LEU A 39 -8.04 -4.77 -10.62
N TYR A 40 -8.79 -5.16 -11.65
CA TYR A 40 -8.62 -6.39 -12.42
C TYR A 40 -8.87 -7.69 -11.63
N LEU A 41 -8.36 -7.79 -10.39
CA LEU A 41 -8.34 -9.04 -9.62
C LEU A 41 -9.68 -9.37 -8.96
N ARG A 42 -10.39 -8.35 -8.50
CA ARG A 42 -11.72 -8.46 -7.88
C ARG A 42 -12.59 -7.27 -8.26
N PRO A 43 -13.06 -7.24 -9.50
CA PRO A 43 -13.89 -6.15 -9.98
C PRO A 43 -15.19 -6.06 -9.17
N ASN A 44 -15.65 -4.84 -8.97
CA ASN A 44 -17.02 -4.59 -8.52
C ASN A 44 -17.96 -4.53 -9.74
N GLU A 45 -19.24 -4.25 -9.53
CA GLU A 45 -20.26 -4.26 -10.59
C GLU A 45 -20.07 -3.19 -11.68
N LEU A 46 -19.19 -2.19 -11.47
CA LEU A 46 -18.91 -1.11 -12.43
C LEU A 46 -17.53 -1.22 -13.07
N SER A 47 -16.69 -2.17 -12.64
CA SER A 47 -15.33 -2.36 -13.15
C SER A 47 -15.19 -3.72 -13.86
N GLY A 48 -14.17 -3.85 -14.68
CA GLY A 48 -13.90 -5.04 -15.47
C GLY A 48 -12.69 -5.84 -14.99
N ALA A 49 -12.48 -6.99 -15.65
CA ALA A 49 -11.31 -7.86 -15.48
C ALA A 49 -10.70 -8.26 -16.84
N GLY A 50 -10.74 -7.34 -17.81
CA GLY A 50 -10.22 -7.56 -19.15
C GLY A 50 -8.74 -7.20 -19.29
N ALA A 51 -8.27 -7.20 -20.53
CA ALA A 51 -6.88 -6.87 -20.85
C ALA A 51 -6.52 -5.42 -20.47
N GLN A 52 -7.47 -4.51 -20.58
CA GLN A 52 -7.28 -3.11 -20.22
C GLN A 52 -7.05 -2.94 -18.72
N GLU A 53 -7.90 -3.54 -17.89
CA GLU A 53 -7.76 -3.48 -16.42
C GLU A 53 -6.50 -4.20 -15.94
N LYS A 54 -6.10 -5.29 -16.62
CA LYS A 54 -4.82 -5.94 -16.37
C LYS A 54 -3.66 -4.98 -16.65
N ALA A 55 -3.67 -4.30 -17.79
CA ALA A 55 -2.63 -3.33 -18.14
C ALA A 55 -2.58 -2.16 -17.14
N GLN A 56 -3.73 -1.66 -16.70
CA GLN A 56 -3.84 -0.62 -15.68
C GLN A 56 -3.26 -1.08 -14.34
N LEU A 57 -3.55 -2.32 -13.90
CA LEU A 57 -2.99 -2.87 -12.66
C LEU A 57 -1.46 -3.01 -12.74
N LEU A 58 -0.94 -3.48 -13.87
CA LEU A 58 0.50 -3.63 -14.06
C LEU A 58 1.21 -2.26 -14.10
N HIS A 59 0.60 -1.25 -14.74
CA HIS A 59 1.10 0.12 -14.71
C HIS A 59 1.03 0.73 -13.29
N ALA A 60 -0.06 0.52 -12.56
CA ALA A 60 -0.17 0.94 -11.16
C ALA A 60 0.93 0.30 -10.30
N ALA A 61 1.28 -0.97 -10.56
CA ALA A 61 2.40 -1.62 -9.87
C ALA A 61 3.75 -0.95 -10.20
N ASP A 62 3.96 -0.47 -11.43
CA ASP A 62 5.17 0.27 -11.79
C ASP A 62 5.23 1.64 -11.08
N LEU A 63 4.11 2.38 -11.00
CA LEU A 63 4.01 3.63 -10.22
C LEU A 63 4.34 3.40 -8.74
N ILE A 64 3.83 2.31 -8.16
CA ILE A 64 4.12 1.94 -6.77
C ILE A 64 5.61 1.61 -6.59
N ARG A 65 6.24 0.91 -7.53
CA ARG A 65 7.69 0.62 -7.49
C ARG A 65 8.51 1.90 -7.50
N VAL A 66 8.16 2.89 -8.32
CA VAL A 66 8.80 4.22 -8.28
C VAL A 66 8.66 4.84 -6.89
N GLY A 67 7.46 4.81 -6.30
CA GLY A 67 7.22 5.31 -4.95
C GLY A 67 8.05 4.56 -3.89
N ILE A 68 8.12 3.21 -3.97
CA ILE A 68 8.94 2.38 -3.07
C ILE A 68 10.43 2.76 -3.17
N ALA A 69 10.90 3.11 -4.36
CA ALA A 69 12.26 3.59 -4.58
C ALA A 69 12.48 5.06 -4.13
N GLY A 70 11.53 5.68 -3.40
CA GLY A 70 11.66 7.06 -2.94
C GLY A 70 11.33 8.11 -3.99
N GLY A 71 10.53 7.77 -5.00
CA GLY A 71 10.19 8.69 -6.10
C GLY A 71 11.37 9.05 -7.01
N LEU A 72 12.48 8.31 -6.94
CA LEU A 72 13.72 8.62 -7.62
C LEU A 72 13.57 8.62 -9.14
N ARG A 73 13.93 9.73 -9.79
CA ARG A 73 13.85 9.91 -11.24
C ARG A 73 14.79 8.98 -12.01
N ASP A 74 15.95 8.67 -11.46
CA ASP A 74 16.98 7.88 -12.13
C ASP A 74 17.07 6.42 -11.66
N PHE A 75 16.16 5.97 -10.77
CA PHE A 75 16.06 4.56 -10.40
C PHE A 75 15.53 3.74 -11.56
N GLN A 76 16.22 2.65 -11.90
CA GLN A 76 15.89 1.80 -13.06
C GLN A 76 15.37 0.44 -12.62
N PHE A 77 14.34 -0.04 -13.32
CA PHE A 77 13.83 -1.41 -13.17
C PHE A 77 13.13 -1.87 -14.46
N VAL A 78 12.86 -3.17 -14.56
CA VAL A 78 12.11 -3.74 -15.68
C VAL A 78 10.62 -3.46 -15.46
N THR A 79 10.01 -2.67 -16.33
CA THR A 79 8.58 -2.31 -16.28
C THR A 79 7.68 -3.41 -16.84
N ALA A 80 6.38 -3.24 -16.72
CA ALA A 80 5.37 -4.22 -17.15
C ALA A 80 5.47 -4.63 -18.64
N ASP A 81 5.96 -3.74 -19.49
CA ASP A 81 6.18 -4.00 -20.93
C ASP A 81 7.49 -4.75 -21.23
N GLY A 82 8.31 -5.06 -20.21
CA GLY A 82 9.59 -5.76 -20.36
C GLY A 82 10.78 -4.85 -20.63
N SER A 83 10.58 -3.57 -20.82
CA SER A 83 11.69 -2.61 -20.99
C SER A 83 12.27 -2.18 -19.64
N THR A 84 13.57 -1.90 -19.61
CA THR A 84 14.20 -1.25 -18.45
C THR A 84 14.02 0.25 -18.59
N ARG A 85 13.34 0.88 -17.62
CA ARG A 85 13.07 2.31 -17.61
C ARG A 85 13.50 2.96 -16.30
N LYS A 86 13.83 4.25 -16.40
CA LYS A 86 14.00 5.13 -15.25
C LYS A 86 12.63 5.56 -14.70
N GLY A 87 12.56 5.89 -13.43
CA GLY A 87 11.34 6.46 -12.84
C GLY A 87 10.82 7.69 -13.60
N SER A 88 11.72 8.52 -14.14
CA SER A 88 11.36 9.70 -14.95
C SER A 88 10.80 9.39 -16.35
N GLU A 89 10.92 8.15 -16.80
CA GLU A 89 10.41 7.69 -18.12
C GLU A 89 9.05 6.97 -17.99
N ILE A 90 8.56 6.81 -16.77
CA ILE A 90 7.25 6.18 -16.50
C ILE A 90 6.22 7.29 -16.39
N ASP A 91 5.18 7.19 -17.21
CA ASP A 91 4.12 8.20 -17.27
C ASP A 91 3.19 8.15 -16.06
N TYR A 92 2.81 9.32 -15.56
CA TYR A 92 1.73 9.51 -14.61
C TYR A 92 0.81 10.61 -15.12
N ASN A 93 -0.11 10.28 -16.02
CA ASN A 93 -1.07 11.21 -16.61
C ASN A 93 -0.42 12.47 -17.24
N GLY A 94 0.71 12.29 -17.92
CA GLY A 94 1.50 13.32 -18.56
C GLY A 94 2.81 13.67 -17.83
N PRO A 95 2.83 14.03 -16.54
CA PRO A 95 4.09 14.20 -15.80
C PRO A 95 4.78 12.86 -15.48
N PRO A 96 6.10 12.87 -15.21
CA PRO A 96 6.86 11.67 -14.86
C PRO A 96 6.48 11.12 -13.48
N ALA A 97 6.53 9.79 -13.32
CA ALA A 97 6.34 9.14 -12.04
C ALA A 97 7.49 9.42 -11.07
N GLY A 98 8.74 9.29 -11.53
CA GLY A 98 9.94 9.62 -10.75
C GLY A 98 10.31 11.09 -10.91
N TYR A 99 10.43 11.79 -9.79
CA TYR A 99 10.61 13.25 -9.77
C TYR A 99 11.64 13.75 -8.75
N THR A 100 12.14 12.89 -7.86
CA THR A 100 13.09 13.25 -6.81
C THR A 100 14.53 12.96 -7.22
N LEU A 101 15.49 13.65 -6.61
CA LEU A 101 16.92 13.32 -6.70
C LEU A 101 17.35 12.45 -5.52
N ASP A 102 16.76 12.65 -4.34
CA ASP A 102 16.99 11.85 -3.15
C ASP A 102 15.67 11.44 -2.47
N PRO A 103 15.64 10.32 -1.73
CA PRO A 103 14.39 9.75 -1.23
C PRO A 103 13.68 10.66 -0.21
N GLN A 104 14.37 11.51 0.55
CA GLN A 104 13.76 12.45 1.49
C GLN A 104 12.93 13.54 0.82
N GLU A 105 13.01 13.70 -0.49
CA GLU A 105 12.20 14.66 -1.26
C GLU A 105 10.80 14.13 -1.58
N THR A 106 10.45 12.89 -1.19
CA THR A 106 9.11 12.34 -1.34
C THR A 106 8.44 12.04 -0.01
N ILE A 107 7.17 12.44 0.10
CA ILE A 107 6.28 12.11 1.22
C ILE A 107 5.28 11.08 0.69
N ASN A 108 5.50 9.82 1.05
CA ASN A 108 4.69 8.68 0.61
C ASN A 108 3.46 8.54 1.49
N TYR A 109 2.29 8.42 0.89
CA TYR A 109 1.02 8.32 1.59
C TYR A 109 -0.05 7.63 0.73
N VAL A 110 -1.14 7.21 1.36
CA VAL A 110 -2.32 6.68 0.68
C VAL A 110 -3.60 7.40 1.10
N SER A 111 -3.54 8.19 2.17
CA SER A 111 -4.65 9.01 2.68
C SER A 111 -4.09 10.16 3.52
N LYS A 112 -4.75 11.31 3.50
CA LYS A 112 -4.48 12.47 4.35
C LYS A 112 -5.80 13.10 4.80
N HIS A 113 -5.76 14.24 5.47
CA HIS A 113 -6.96 14.90 6.02
C HIS A 113 -7.98 15.32 4.95
N ASP A 114 -7.53 15.68 3.73
CA ASP A 114 -8.42 15.92 2.60
C ASP A 114 -8.99 14.62 2.05
N ASN A 115 -10.15 14.70 1.44
CA ASN A 115 -10.87 13.61 0.82
C ASN A 115 -11.32 12.51 1.81
N GLN A 116 -11.77 11.39 1.29
CA GLN A 116 -12.18 10.25 2.11
C GLN A 116 -11.01 9.68 2.90
N THR A 117 -11.25 9.13 4.08
CA THR A 117 -10.27 8.26 4.73
C THR A 117 -9.94 7.06 3.83
N LEU A 118 -8.86 6.35 4.12
CA LEU A 118 -8.54 5.14 3.37
C LEU A 118 -9.64 4.07 3.52
N TRP A 119 -10.23 3.94 4.72
CA TRP A 119 -11.33 3.01 4.94
C TRP A 119 -12.52 3.35 4.05
N ASP A 120 -13.00 4.60 4.10
CA ASP A 120 -14.14 5.06 3.30
C ASP A 120 -13.89 4.92 1.79
N ASN A 121 -12.73 5.33 1.31
CA ASN A 121 -12.36 5.18 -0.10
C ASN A 121 -12.40 3.73 -0.56
N ASN A 122 -11.90 2.81 0.27
CA ASN A 122 -11.89 1.40 -0.06
C ASN A 122 -13.31 0.83 -0.12
N GLN A 123 -14.24 1.27 0.75
CA GLN A 123 -15.62 0.81 0.71
C GLN A 123 -16.34 1.22 -0.59
N TYR A 124 -16.02 2.40 -1.14
CA TYR A 124 -16.52 2.75 -2.48
C TYR A 124 -16.10 1.74 -3.54
N LYS A 125 -14.93 1.14 -3.43
CA LYS A 125 -14.25 0.41 -4.52
C LYS A 125 -14.32 -1.11 -4.38
N PHE A 126 -14.44 -1.63 -3.17
CA PHE A 126 -14.47 -3.07 -2.95
C PHE A 126 -15.70 -3.73 -3.60
N ALA A 127 -15.50 -4.94 -4.11
CA ALA A 127 -16.61 -5.83 -4.45
C ALA A 127 -17.40 -6.17 -3.17
N SER A 128 -18.73 -6.20 -3.25
CA SER A 128 -19.61 -6.50 -2.11
C SER A 128 -19.37 -7.87 -1.50
N SER A 129 -18.82 -8.80 -2.27
CA SER A 129 -18.50 -10.17 -1.83
C SER A 129 -17.31 -10.29 -0.88
N LEU A 130 -16.54 -9.20 -0.67
CA LEU A 130 -15.40 -9.21 0.26
C LEU A 130 -15.87 -9.15 1.71
N SER A 131 -15.38 -10.09 2.53
CA SER A 131 -15.62 -10.12 3.97
C SER A 131 -14.94 -8.92 4.68
N VAL A 132 -15.46 -8.53 5.86
CA VAL A 132 -14.81 -7.51 6.72
C VAL A 132 -13.34 -7.84 6.93
N ALA A 133 -13.01 -9.08 7.25
CA ALA A 133 -11.62 -9.51 7.51
C ALA A 133 -10.71 -9.30 6.30
N ASP A 134 -11.19 -9.56 5.07
CA ASP A 134 -10.41 -9.33 3.86
C ASP A 134 -10.27 -7.84 3.53
N ARG A 135 -11.34 -7.04 3.80
CA ARG A 135 -11.29 -5.57 3.68
C ARG A 135 -10.26 -4.98 4.64
N VAL A 136 -10.18 -5.47 5.88
CA VAL A 136 -9.15 -5.07 6.86
C VAL A 136 -7.75 -5.43 6.36
N ARG A 137 -7.54 -6.64 5.82
CA ARG A 137 -6.25 -7.04 5.26
C ARG A 137 -5.83 -6.17 4.08
N LEU A 138 -6.74 -5.91 3.14
CA LEU A 138 -6.45 -5.04 1.99
C LEU A 138 -6.19 -3.58 2.41
N HIS A 139 -6.87 -3.09 3.45
CA HIS A 139 -6.56 -1.80 4.05
C HIS A 139 -5.11 -1.76 4.58
N LEU A 140 -4.68 -2.81 5.26
CA LEU A 140 -3.30 -2.94 5.76
C LEU A 140 -2.29 -3.15 4.64
N VAL A 141 -2.65 -3.85 3.56
CA VAL A 141 -1.86 -3.92 2.32
C VAL A 141 -1.62 -2.52 1.76
N ALA A 142 -2.67 -1.69 1.68
CA ALA A 142 -2.52 -0.30 1.23
C ALA A 142 -1.58 0.52 2.13
N LEU A 143 -1.73 0.42 3.47
CA LEU A 143 -0.87 1.13 4.43
C LEU A 143 0.58 0.63 4.41
N SER A 144 0.81 -0.63 4.09
CA SER A 144 2.16 -1.20 4.02
C SER A 144 3.01 -0.60 2.90
N VAL A 145 2.38 -0.08 1.86
CA VAL A 145 3.10 0.52 0.72
C VAL A 145 3.91 1.74 1.17
N PRO A 146 3.34 2.83 1.71
CA PRO A 146 4.14 3.96 2.19
C PRO A 146 5.07 3.57 3.35
N LEU A 147 4.67 2.63 4.21
CA LEU A 147 5.49 2.19 5.33
C LEU A 147 6.79 1.50 4.90
N PHE A 148 6.78 0.73 3.81
CA PHE A 148 7.97 0.04 3.33
C PHE A 148 8.67 0.73 2.16
N SER A 149 8.19 1.92 1.78
CA SER A 149 8.86 2.78 0.80
C SER A 149 10.06 3.52 1.41
N GLN A 150 11.04 3.80 0.57
CA GLN A 150 12.08 4.79 0.87
C GLN A 150 11.47 6.20 0.85
N GLY A 151 12.08 7.13 1.59
CA GLY A 151 11.52 8.45 1.79
C GLY A 151 10.67 8.56 3.06
N VAL A 152 9.84 9.59 3.14
CA VAL A 152 9.08 9.95 4.34
C VAL A 152 7.69 9.29 4.29
N PRO A 153 7.38 8.30 5.14
CA PRO A 153 6.02 7.77 5.24
C PRO A 153 5.13 8.78 5.98
N PHE A 154 3.96 9.04 5.42
CA PHE A 154 2.95 9.89 6.04
C PHE A 154 1.66 9.10 6.23
N ILE A 155 1.22 8.98 7.49
CA ILE A 155 0.04 8.20 7.86
C ILE A 155 -1.02 9.13 8.42
N HIS A 156 -2.20 9.10 7.82
CA HIS A 156 -3.36 9.85 8.28
C HIS A 156 -3.82 9.31 9.65
N LEU A 157 -4.05 10.21 10.60
CA LEU A 157 -4.52 9.86 11.95
C LEU A 157 -5.75 8.95 11.91
N GLY A 158 -5.67 7.82 12.59
CA GLY A 158 -6.74 6.83 12.68
C GLY A 158 -6.75 5.80 11.54
N SER A 159 -5.83 5.87 10.55
CA SER A 159 -5.74 4.83 9.52
C SER A 159 -5.42 3.45 10.11
N ASP A 160 -4.68 3.40 11.19
CA ASP A 160 -4.34 2.19 11.94
C ASP A 160 -5.55 1.53 12.64
N ILE A 161 -6.60 2.30 12.90
CA ILE A 161 -7.85 1.88 13.56
C ILE A 161 -9.06 1.94 12.62
N LEU A 162 -8.84 1.89 11.30
CA LEU A 162 -9.89 1.86 10.27
C LEU A 162 -10.82 3.08 10.28
N ARG A 163 -10.33 4.24 10.73
CA ARG A 163 -11.13 5.44 10.88
C ARG A 163 -11.95 5.75 9.65
N SER A 164 -13.24 6.01 9.86
CA SER A 164 -14.19 6.54 8.89
C SER A 164 -14.51 8.00 9.17
N LYS A 165 -14.81 8.77 8.15
CA LYS A 165 -15.49 10.06 8.23
C LYS A 165 -16.94 9.94 7.77
N SER A 166 -17.57 8.77 7.96
CA SER A 166 -18.91 8.46 7.47
C SER A 166 -19.08 8.79 5.98
N MET A 167 -18.09 8.41 5.17
CA MET A 167 -17.98 8.68 3.73
C MET A 167 -17.82 10.16 3.34
N GLN A 168 -17.74 11.09 4.32
CA GLN A 168 -17.57 12.52 4.05
C GLN A 168 -16.22 12.80 3.43
N ARG A 169 -16.22 13.37 2.22
CA ARG A 169 -15.01 13.70 1.47
C ARG A 169 -14.33 14.97 1.98
N ASP A 170 -15.14 16.01 2.20
CA ASP A 170 -14.68 17.35 2.53
C ASP A 170 -15.27 17.77 3.89
N SER A 171 -14.54 17.46 4.96
CA SER A 171 -15.06 17.50 6.33
C SER A 171 -14.52 18.64 7.20
N TYR A 172 -13.71 19.56 6.62
CA TYR A 172 -13.05 20.61 7.41
C TYR A 172 -14.05 21.56 8.13
N ASP A 173 -15.25 21.74 7.59
CA ASP A 173 -16.32 22.58 8.12
C ASP A 173 -17.63 21.82 8.37
N SER A 174 -17.58 20.49 8.46
CA SER A 174 -18.77 19.63 8.53
C SER A 174 -19.19 19.25 9.94
N GLY A 175 -18.51 19.77 10.97
CA GLY A 175 -18.75 19.45 12.37
C GLY A 175 -17.88 18.30 12.89
N ASP A 176 -17.74 18.25 14.22
CA ASP A 176 -16.78 17.37 14.89
C ASP A 176 -17.13 15.89 14.77
N TRP A 177 -18.39 15.56 14.67
CA TRP A 177 -18.84 14.17 14.60
C TRP A 177 -18.38 13.43 13.34
N PHE A 178 -18.16 14.11 12.20
CA PHE A 178 -17.51 13.52 11.04
C PHE A 178 -16.01 13.32 11.23
N ASN A 179 -15.41 14.11 12.11
CA ASN A 179 -13.97 14.10 12.34
C ASN A 179 -13.56 13.35 13.62
N ALA A 180 -14.52 12.76 14.32
CA ALA A 180 -14.27 12.01 15.55
C ALA A 180 -13.27 10.85 15.34
N VAL A 181 -12.49 10.58 16.39
CA VAL A 181 -11.60 9.42 16.50
C VAL A 181 -11.85 8.75 17.83
N ASP A 182 -12.31 7.50 17.79
CA ASP A 182 -12.54 6.72 19.01
C ASP A 182 -11.29 5.93 19.41
N PHE A 183 -10.57 6.44 20.40
CA PHE A 183 -9.41 5.75 20.99
C PHE A 183 -9.77 4.65 21.99
N SER A 184 -11.06 4.40 22.24
CA SER A 184 -11.50 3.19 22.95
C SER A 184 -11.49 1.94 22.05
N TYR A 185 -11.39 2.14 20.72
CA TYR A 185 -11.40 1.09 19.70
C TYR A 185 -12.72 0.32 19.63
N GLN A 186 -13.81 0.90 20.11
CA GLN A 186 -15.13 0.27 20.02
C GLN A 186 -15.87 0.65 18.74
N ASP A 187 -15.56 1.81 18.18
CA ASP A 187 -16.21 2.40 17.00
C ASP A 187 -15.16 3.02 16.08
N ASN A 188 -15.32 2.90 14.78
CA ASN A 188 -14.45 3.56 13.79
C ASN A 188 -15.11 4.78 13.13
N ASN A 189 -16.23 5.24 13.65
CA ASN A 189 -17.06 6.34 13.14
C ASN A 189 -17.77 6.02 11.80
N TRP A 190 -18.02 4.73 11.49
CA TRP A 190 -18.77 4.32 10.32
C TRP A 190 -20.27 4.64 10.47
N ASN A 191 -20.92 5.02 9.37
CA ASN A 191 -22.37 5.20 9.25
C ASN A 191 -23.00 6.12 10.35
N LYS A 192 -22.36 7.24 10.64
CA LYS A 192 -22.91 8.26 11.56
C LYS A 192 -23.84 9.26 10.86
N GLY A 193 -24.23 8.99 9.63
CA GLY A 193 -25.09 9.80 8.79
C GLY A 193 -24.49 10.01 7.39
N LEU A 194 -25.31 10.55 6.50
CA LEU A 194 -24.86 10.89 5.16
C LEU A 194 -23.98 12.14 5.19
N PRO A 195 -22.98 12.22 4.32
CA PRO A 195 -22.24 13.48 4.07
C PRO A 195 -23.17 14.65 3.77
N ARG A 196 -22.67 15.86 4.01
CA ARG A 196 -23.41 17.08 3.68
C ARG A 196 -23.82 17.11 2.21
N ALA A 197 -25.07 17.53 1.94
CA ALA A 197 -25.61 17.57 0.60
C ALA A 197 -24.86 18.53 -0.35
N ASP A 198 -24.38 19.67 0.20
CA ASP A 198 -23.59 20.64 -0.55
C ASP A 198 -22.19 20.15 -0.94
N LYS A 199 -21.69 19.08 -0.32
CA LYS A 199 -20.38 18.47 -0.56
C LYS A 199 -20.45 17.17 -1.37
N ASP A 200 -21.41 16.31 -1.05
CA ASP A 200 -21.49 14.94 -1.59
C ASP A 200 -22.93 14.50 -1.92
N GLY A 201 -23.88 15.43 -2.05
CA GLY A 201 -25.31 15.11 -2.32
C GLY A 201 -25.50 14.23 -3.55
N ASP A 202 -24.76 14.49 -4.62
CA ASP A 202 -24.81 13.69 -5.86
C ASP A 202 -24.34 12.24 -5.67
N ASN A 203 -23.52 11.98 -4.65
CA ASN A 203 -23.05 10.63 -4.32
C ASN A 203 -23.95 9.88 -3.33
N TRP A 204 -24.98 10.53 -2.75
CA TRP A 204 -25.86 9.89 -1.78
C TRP A 204 -26.50 8.57 -2.24
N PRO A 205 -26.98 8.42 -3.49
CA PRO A 205 -27.53 7.15 -3.93
C PRO A 205 -26.52 6.00 -3.83
N LEU A 206 -25.26 6.26 -4.14
CA LEU A 206 -24.18 5.29 -4.01
C LEU A 206 -23.81 5.06 -2.54
N ILE A 207 -23.63 6.13 -1.76
CA ILE A 207 -23.27 6.07 -0.35
C ILE A 207 -24.29 5.26 0.44
N ARG A 208 -25.60 5.52 0.25
CA ARG A 208 -26.68 4.79 0.93
C ARG A 208 -26.64 3.28 0.72
N ARG A 209 -26.20 2.82 -0.47
CA ARG A 209 -26.03 1.39 -0.73
C ARG A 209 -24.82 0.80 0.00
N ILE A 210 -23.76 1.60 0.15
CA ILE A 210 -22.50 1.16 0.76
C ILE A 210 -22.60 1.14 2.29
N ILE A 211 -23.17 2.17 2.92
CA ILE A 211 -23.17 2.30 4.36
C ILE A 211 -24.06 1.29 5.07
N VAL A 212 -24.98 0.65 4.36
CA VAL A 212 -25.84 -0.43 4.90
C VAL A 212 -25.25 -1.82 4.64
N ASP A 213 -24.12 -1.93 3.94
CA ASP A 213 -23.42 -3.20 3.74
C ASP A 213 -22.77 -3.64 5.07
N PRO A 214 -23.20 -4.75 5.68
CA PRO A 214 -22.62 -5.20 6.94
C PRO A 214 -21.15 -5.59 6.82
N GLN A 215 -20.67 -5.86 5.59
CA GLN A 215 -19.26 -6.13 5.36
C GLN A 215 -18.39 -4.86 5.35
N ALA A 216 -18.99 -3.67 5.35
CA ALA A 216 -18.29 -2.39 5.41
C ALA A 216 -18.14 -1.86 6.85
N GLU A 217 -18.82 -2.44 7.81
CA GLU A 217 -18.82 -2.04 9.22
C GLU A 217 -17.90 -2.95 10.05
N PRO A 218 -16.70 -2.49 10.45
CA PRO A 218 -15.81 -3.28 11.28
C PRO A 218 -16.26 -3.27 12.73
N GLY A 219 -16.18 -4.42 13.39
CA GLY A 219 -16.37 -4.51 14.84
C GLY A 219 -15.10 -4.14 15.62
N ALA A 220 -15.23 -4.01 16.96
CA ALA A 220 -14.11 -3.70 17.85
C ALA A 220 -12.93 -4.67 17.69
N ALA A 221 -13.19 -5.95 17.45
CA ALA A 221 -12.15 -6.96 17.22
C ALA A 221 -11.37 -6.69 15.93
N ASP A 222 -12.03 -6.23 14.86
CA ASP A 222 -11.40 -5.87 13.60
C ASP A 222 -10.52 -4.62 13.76
N ILE A 223 -11.02 -3.61 14.47
CA ILE A 223 -10.28 -2.37 14.77
C ILE A 223 -9.01 -2.68 15.56
N VAL A 224 -9.12 -3.47 16.64
CA VAL A 224 -7.96 -3.87 17.45
C VAL A 224 -6.98 -4.72 16.64
N THR A 225 -7.47 -5.61 15.77
CA THR A 225 -6.63 -6.41 14.89
C THR A 225 -5.87 -5.52 13.92
N ALA A 226 -6.55 -4.58 13.27
CA ALA A 226 -5.94 -3.62 12.35
C ALA A 226 -4.82 -2.82 13.03
N LYS A 227 -5.10 -2.26 14.23
CA LYS A 227 -4.12 -1.53 15.02
C LYS A 227 -2.88 -2.36 15.33
N ARG A 228 -3.07 -3.58 15.85
CA ARG A 228 -1.96 -4.46 16.21
C ARG A 228 -1.12 -4.84 14.99
N ARG A 229 -1.78 -5.14 13.86
CA ARG A 229 -1.09 -5.41 12.60
C ARG A 229 -0.31 -4.19 12.09
N PHE A 230 -0.88 -3.00 12.17
CA PHE A 230 -0.19 -1.76 11.81
C PHE A 230 1.08 -1.56 12.67
N LEU A 231 0.99 -1.79 13.97
CA LEU A 231 2.13 -1.71 14.89
C LEU A 231 3.22 -2.74 14.55
N GLU A 232 2.86 -3.95 14.10
CA GLU A 232 3.83 -4.94 13.61
C GLU A 232 4.59 -4.40 12.38
N LEU A 233 3.89 -3.83 11.39
CA LEU A 233 4.51 -3.23 10.20
C LEU A 233 5.42 -2.06 10.56
N LEU A 234 4.95 -1.17 11.43
CA LEU A 234 5.72 -0.02 11.91
C LEU A 234 6.99 -0.46 12.64
N LYS A 235 6.89 -1.49 13.48
CA LYS A 235 8.03 -2.03 14.21
C LYS A 235 9.03 -2.69 13.27
N ILE A 236 8.60 -3.42 12.25
CA ILE A 236 9.50 -3.98 11.23
C ILE A 236 10.27 -2.86 10.53
N ARG A 237 9.57 -1.76 10.12
CA ARG A 237 10.24 -0.61 9.51
C ARG A 237 11.26 0.02 10.45
N SER A 238 10.91 0.25 11.72
CA SER A 238 11.80 0.91 12.68
C SER A 238 12.99 0.04 13.09
N ASP A 239 12.85 -1.27 12.93
CA ASP A 239 13.85 -2.25 13.32
C ASP A 239 15.04 -2.37 12.37
N SER A 240 14.94 -1.81 11.15
CA SER A 240 16.01 -1.89 10.15
C SER A 240 16.27 -0.57 9.46
N ALA A 241 17.53 -0.14 9.43
CA ALA A 241 17.98 1.03 8.68
C ALA A 241 17.79 0.87 7.15
N LEU A 242 17.64 -0.35 6.65
CA LEU A 242 17.42 -0.62 5.23
C LEU A 242 16.11 -0.04 4.70
N PHE A 243 15.12 0.24 5.57
CA PHE A 243 13.90 0.94 5.21
C PHE A 243 14.02 2.47 5.23
N GLN A 244 15.20 3.02 5.58
CA GLN A 244 15.42 4.44 5.81
C GLN A 244 16.73 4.90 5.15
N LEU A 245 16.95 4.48 3.90
CA LEU A 245 18.15 4.86 3.14
C LEU A 245 18.13 6.36 2.86
N ASP A 246 19.28 7.01 3.07
CA ASP A 246 19.41 8.47 3.10
C ASP A 246 19.76 9.11 1.75
N SER A 247 20.05 8.31 0.73
CA SER A 247 20.45 8.84 -0.58
C SER A 247 20.01 7.96 -1.74
N ALA A 248 19.85 8.56 -2.91
CA ALA A 248 19.59 7.85 -4.16
C ALA A 248 20.62 6.76 -4.43
N ARG A 249 21.89 7.03 -4.11
CA ARG A 249 23.00 6.07 -4.26
C ARG A 249 22.75 4.81 -3.44
N GLU A 250 22.38 4.95 -2.16
CA GLU A 250 22.13 3.81 -1.30
C GLU A 250 20.86 3.04 -1.73
N VAL A 251 19.82 3.74 -2.18
CA VAL A 251 18.63 3.09 -2.73
C VAL A 251 18.97 2.29 -3.99
N GLN A 252 19.70 2.88 -4.94
CA GLN A 252 20.09 2.20 -6.18
C GLN A 252 21.00 0.99 -5.94
N ARG A 253 21.82 1.01 -4.88
CA ARG A 253 22.72 -0.10 -4.54
C ARG A 253 22.01 -1.26 -3.88
N ARG A 254 21.03 -0.99 -3.02
CA ARG A 254 20.45 -1.95 -2.07
C ARG A 254 19.07 -2.46 -2.46
N LEU A 255 18.25 -1.64 -3.10
CA LEU A 255 16.89 -2.00 -3.51
C LEU A 255 16.91 -2.77 -4.84
N ARG A 256 16.23 -3.91 -4.88
CA ARG A 256 15.97 -4.67 -6.11
C ARG A 256 14.52 -5.09 -6.15
N PHE A 257 13.86 -4.88 -7.28
CA PHE A 257 12.52 -5.41 -7.53
C PHE A 257 12.59 -6.81 -8.12
N HIS A 258 11.65 -7.63 -7.68
CA HIS A 258 11.38 -8.96 -8.18
C HIS A 258 9.95 -8.99 -8.73
N ASN A 259 9.53 -10.07 -9.41
CA ASN A 259 8.20 -10.14 -10.01
C ASN A 259 7.89 -8.90 -10.89
N THR A 260 8.74 -8.64 -11.86
CA THR A 260 8.66 -7.53 -12.82
C THR A 260 8.50 -8.05 -14.24
N GLY A 261 8.31 -7.15 -15.21
CA GLY A 261 8.17 -7.52 -16.63
C GLY A 261 6.79 -8.05 -16.98
N PRO A 262 6.58 -8.50 -18.23
CA PRO A 262 5.28 -8.90 -18.75
C PRO A 262 4.71 -10.16 -18.09
N GLU A 263 5.59 -11.05 -17.61
CA GLU A 263 5.20 -12.31 -16.94
C GLU A 263 5.00 -12.16 -15.41
N GLN A 264 5.02 -10.93 -14.90
CA GLN A 264 4.80 -10.69 -13.49
C GLN A 264 3.41 -11.18 -13.05
N LYS A 265 3.33 -11.66 -11.81
CA LYS A 265 2.05 -12.00 -11.17
C LYS A 265 1.28 -10.72 -10.85
N PRO A 266 0.09 -10.49 -11.45
CA PRO A 266 -0.68 -9.28 -11.19
C PRO A 266 -1.06 -9.14 -9.70
N GLY A 267 -1.04 -7.90 -9.19
CA GLY A 267 -1.36 -7.61 -7.79
C GLY A 267 -0.29 -8.03 -6.79
N VAL A 268 0.92 -8.36 -7.25
CA VAL A 268 2.03 -8.74 -6.39
C VAL A 268 3.23 -7.83 -6.63
N ILE A 269 3.69 -7.16 -5.61
CA ILE A 269 4.95 -6.41 -5.61
C ILE A 269 5.92 -7.11 -4.66
N ALA A 270 7.13 -7.40 -5.15
CA ALA A 270 8.18 -8.01 -4.36
C ALA A 270 9.47 -7.22 -4.54
N PHE A 271 10.14 -6.92 -3.44
CA PHE A 271 11.44 -6.26 -3.47
C PHE A 271 12.33 -6.70 -2.31
N SER A 272 13.63 -6.68 -2.55
CA SER A 272 14.63 -6.92 -1.51
C SER A 272 15.44 -5.67 -1.23
N LEU A 273 15.88 -5.57 0.01
CA LEU A 273 16.83 -4.58 0.52
C LEU A 273 18.03 -5.34 1.06
N ALA A 274 19.19 -5.22 0.39
CA ALA A 274 20.41 -5.91 0.78
C ALA A 274 21.31 -5.00 1.61
N ASP A 275 21.85 -5.54 2.71
CA ASP A 275 22.90 -4.90 3.48
C ASP A 275 24.28 -5.35 2.97
N GLY A 276 25.27 -4.46 3.01
CA GLY A 276 26.63 -4.79 2.59
C GLY A 276 26.77 -5.20 1.14
N PRO A 277 26.30 -4.44 0.12
CA PRO A 277 26.73 -4.67 -1.25
C PRO A 277 28.26 -4.59 -1.32
N ARG A 278 28.90 -5.32 -2.24
CA ARG A 278 30.37 -5.57 -2.27
C ARG A 278 31.26 -4.35 -1.97
N ASP A 279 30.77 -3.14 -2.20
CA ASP A 279 31.46 -1.85 -2.05
C ASP A 279 30.68 -0.88 -1.12
N GLY A 280 29.72 -1.36 -0.34
CA GLY A 280 28.92 -0.62 0.62
C GLY A 280 29.25 -0.96 2.08
N ARG A 281 29.02 -0.01 2.98
CA ARG A 281 29.11 -0.28 4.42
C ARG A 281 27.88 -1.05 4.90
N ASP A 282 28.05 -1.87 5.93
CA ASP A 282 26.93 -2.51 6.62
C ASP A 282 26.14 -1.45 7.41
N LEU A 283 24.81 -1.42 7.22
CA LEU A 283 23.87 -0.51 7.88
C LEU A 283 23.03 -1.23 8.94
N ASP A 284 22.84 -2.54 8.79
CA ASP A 284 21.99 -3.34 9.66
C ASP A 284 22.80 -4.44 10.36
N ARG A 285 22.77 -4.46 11.70
CA ARG A 285 23.51 -5.45 12.50
C ARG A 285 22.83 -6.81 12.56
N ARG A 286 21.55 -6.91 12.16
CA ARG A 286 20.74 -8.13 12.31
C ARG A 286 20.49 -8.83 10.99
N TYR A 287 20.31 -8.07 9.93
CA TYR A 287 19.86 -8.60 8.64
C TYR A 287 20.84 -8.26 7.52
N SER A 288 21.28 -9.30 6.81
CA SER A 288 22.03 -9.14 5.56
C SER A 288 21.10 -8.80 4.39
N SER A 289 19.82 -9.19 4.49
CA SER A 289 18.81 -8.86 3.50
C SER A 289 17.40 -8.97 4.09
N LEU A 290 16.51 -8.11 3.59
CA LEU A 290 15.08 -8.17 3.82
C LEU A 290 14.37 -8.35 2.47
N MET A 291 13.39 -9.24 2.41
CA MET A 291 12.48 -9.42 1.27
C MET A 291 11.08 -9.02 1.70
N VAL A 292 10.51 -8.02 1.05
CA VAL A 292 9.13 -7.58 1.25
C VAL A 292 8.29 -8.07 0.09
N VAL A 293 7.18 -8.73 0.38
CA VAL A 293 6.19 -9.13 -0.63
C VAL A 293 4.82 -8.59 -0.24
N ILE A 294 4.26 -7.79 -1.12
CA ILE A 294 2.92 -7.20 -1.01
C ILE A 294 2.02 -7.96 -1.97
N ASN A 295 1.09 -8.74 -1.45
CA ASN A 295 0.14 -9.54 -2.21
C ASN A 295 -1.28 -8.99 -2.02
N ALA A 296 -1.77 -8.24 -2.99
CA ALA A 296 -3.15 -7.74 -3.04
C ALA A 296 -4.11 -8.71 -3.75
N SER A 297 -3.63 -9.87 -4.21
CA SER A 297 -4.47 -10.87 -4.86
C SER A 297 -5.18 -11.77 -3.84
N ASP A 298 -6.27 -12.40 -4.27
CA ASP A 298 -7.06 -13.36 -3.50
C ASP A 298 -6.46 -14.78 -3.48
N LYS A 299 -5.23 -14.93 -3.95
CA LYS A 299 -4.54 -16.20 -4.06
C LYS A 299 -3.26 -16.22 -3.25
N ARG A 300 -2.92 -17.40 -2.71
CA ARG A 300 -1.56 -17.66 -2.24
C ARG A 300 -0.61 -17.58 -3.43
N VAL A 301 0.48 -16.84 -3.30
CA VAL A 301 1.50 -16.71 -4.34
C VAL A 301 2.81 -17.35 -3.92
N ARG A 302 3.57 -17.83 -4.92
CA ARG A 302 4.90 -18.42 -4.75
C ARG A 302 5.90 -17.63 -5.58
N LEU A 303 7.00 -17.23 -4.96
CA LEU A 303 8.11 -16.54 -5.62
C LEU A 303 9.42 -17.28 -5.37
N PRO A 304 10.32 -17.38 -6.37
CA PRO A 304 11.61 -18.05 -6.22
C PRO A 304 12.62 -17.21 -5.42
N GLY A 305 13.77 -17.82 -5.09
CA GLY A 305 14.93 -17.10 -4.54
C GLY A 305 14.90 -16.93 -3.02
N ALA A 306 14.31 -17.88 -2.30
CA ALA A 306 14.13 -17.81 -0.86
C ALA A 306 15.26 -18.45 -0.02
N ASP A 307 16.37 -18.85 -0.66
CA ASP A 307 17.47 -19.52 0.03
C ASP A 307 18.09 -18.62 1.11
N GLY A 308 18.19 -19.15 2.34
CA GLY A 308 18.71 -18.42 3.49
C GLY A 308 17.74 -17.44 4.15
N TYR A 309 16.52 -17.26 3.59
CA TYR A 309 15.48 -16.42 4.19
C TYR A 309 14.59 -17.23 5.15
N ALA A 310 14.05 -16.54 6.13
CA ALA A 310 12.97 -17.00 6.99
C ALA A 310 11.94 -15.91 7.20
N LEU A 311 10.72 -16.29 7.56
CA LEU A 311 9.69 -15.32 7.95
C LEU A 311 10.24 -14.43 9.08
N HIS A 312 10.06 -13.11 8.93
CA HIS A 312 10.54 -12.11 9.90
C HIS A 312 10.05 -12.46 11.33
N PRO A 313 10.91 -12.40 12.37
CA PRO A 313 10.57 -12.86 13.71
C PRO A 313 9.26 -12.29 14.27
N LEU A 314 8.98 -11.00 14.02
CA LEU A 314 7.73 -10.36 14.45
C LEU A 314 6.49 -10.96 13.77
N LEU A 315 6.60 -11.42 12.52
CA LEU A 315 5.48 -12.01 11.79
C LEU A 315 5.20 -13.45 12.14
N LYS A 316 6.18 -14.18 12.70
CA LYS A 316 5.96 -15.54 13.25
C LYS A 316 4.93 -15.54 14.37
N ASN A 317 4.83 -14.44 15.12
CA ASN A 317 3.91 -14.24 16.24
C ASN A 317 2.82 -13.20 15.91
N SER A 318 2.57 -12.92 14.63
CA SER A 318 1.57 -11.96 14.19
C SER A 318 0.19 -12.25 14.81
N VAL A 319 -0.55 -11.20 15.12
CA VAL A 319 -1.96 -11.34 15.58
C VAL A 319 -2.87 -11.91 14.49
N ASP A 320 -2.53 -11.72 13.21
CA ASP A 320 -3.28 -12.32 12.10
C ASP A 320 -2.78 -13.74 11.81
N PRO A 321 -3.63 -14.78 12.01
CA PRO A 321 -3.26 -16.16 11.74
C PRO A 321 -2.94 -16.43 10.27
N ILE A 322 -3.46 -15.62 9.34
CA ILE A 322 -3.15 -15.77 7.92
C ILE A 322 -1.70 -15.36 7.63
N ILE A 323 -1.20 -14.30 8.26
CA ILE A 323 0.21 -13.88 8.13
C ILE A 323 1.16 -14.99 8.61
N ARG A 324 0.82 -15.67 9.69
CA ARG A 324 1.67 -16.77 10.25
C ARG A 324 1.79 -17.97 9.32
N GLN A 325 0.94 -18.08 8.30
CA GLN A 325 1.01 -19.10 7.25
C GLN A 325 2.01 -18.79 6.14
N ALA A 326 2.63 -17.60 6.18
CA ALA A 326 3.70 -17.28 5.25
C ALA A 326 4.95 -18.06 5.63
N GLU A 327 5.61 -18.65 4.64
CA GLU A 327 6.74 -19.52 4.88
C GLU A 327 7.74 -19.52 3.71
N VAL A 328 8.89 -20.13 3.94
CA VAL A 328 9.84 -20.52 2.90
C VAL A 328 9.78 -22.04 2.76
N ALA A 329 9.38 -22.51 1.59
CA ALA A 329 9.25 -23.94 1.28
C ALA A 329 9.84 -24.23 -0.10
N GLY A 330 10.73 -25.24 -0.18
CA GLY A 330 11.34 -25.67 -1.45
C GLY A 330 12.06 -24.55 -2.20
N GLY A 331 12.80 -23.68 -1.51
CA GLY A 331 13.50 -22.53 -2.11
C GLY A 331 12.59 -21.41 -2.64
N LYS A 332 11.32 -21.41 -2.23
CA LYS A 332 10.32 -20.42 -2.64
C LYS A 332 9.72 -19.73 -1.42
N PHE A 333 9.44 -18.44 -1.58
CA PHE A 333 8.57 -17.70 -0.67
C PHE A 333 7.13 -18.09 -0.94
N GLU A 334 6.36 -18.44 0.07
CA GLU A 334 4.92 -18.67 0.03
C GLU A 334 4.19 -17.58 0.79
N ILE A 335 3.35 -16.81 0.11
CA ILE A 335 2.69 -15.62 0.63
C ILE A 335 1.17 -15.80 0.55
N PRO A 336 0.44 -15.75 1.67
CA PRO A 336 -1.02 -15.81 1.66
C PRO A 336 -1.69 -14.66 0.89
N ALA A 337 -2.95 -14.85 0.54
CA ALA A 337 -3.80 -13.84 -0.08
C ALA A 337 -3.95 -12.60 0.82
N PHE A 338 -4.06 -11.41 0.21
CA PHE A 338 -4.35 -10.14 0.89
C PHE A 338 -3.38 -9.82 2.03
N THR A 339 -2.09 -10.09 1.85
CA THR A 339 -1.08 -9.88 2.90
C THR A 339 0.14 -9.13 2.42
N THR A 340 0.74 -8.37 3.33
CA THR A 340 2.13 -7.92 3.21
C THR A 340 2.97 -8.70 4.19
N VAL A 341 4.02 -9.34 3.68
CA VAL A 341 4.92 -10.21 4.43
C VAL A 341 6.37 -9.77 4.24
N VAL A 342 7.14 -9.82 5.31
CA VAL A 342 8.58 -9.57 5.28
C VAL A 342 9.30 -10.86 5.67
N PHE A 343 10.26 -11.26 4.86
CA PHE A 343 11.22 -12.30 5.17
C PHE A 343 12.58 -11.66 5.43
N SER A 344 13.37 -12.26 6.27
CA SER A 344 14.69 -11.76 6.64
C SER A 344 15.76 -12.84 6.49
N GLN A 345 16.93 -12.42 6.07
CA GLN A 345 18.14 -13.23 6.07
C GLN A 345 19.06 -12.67 7.17
N PRO A 346 19.49 -13.49 8.13
CA PRO A 346 20.32 -13.01 9.23
C PRO A 346 21.68 -12.54 8.72
N GLN A 347 22.27 -11.58 9.44
CA GLN A 347 23.64 -11.17 9.19
C GLN A 347 24.60 -12.33 9.51
N THR A 348 25.41 -12.71 8.55
CA THR A 348 26.53 -13.61 8.78
C THR A 348 27.65 -12.79 9.43
N ARG A 349 28.01 -13.12 10.67
CA ARG A 349 29.18 -12.51 11.34
C ARG A 349 30.39 -12.69 10.42
N ARG A 350 30.95 -11.58 9.95
CA ARG A 350 32.28 -11.56 9.36
C ARG A 350 33.34 -11.47 10.46
#